data_a72e70dc6c9ba9afc3efb96d889cc73e
#
_entry.id   a72e70dc6c9ba9afc3efb96d889cc73e
#
_cell.length_a   1.000
_cell.length_b   1.000
_cell.length_c   1.000
_cell.angle_alpha   90.00
_cell.angle_beta   90.00
_cell.angle_gamma   90.00
#
_symmetry.space_group_name_H-M   'P 1'
#
loop_
_entity.id
_entity.type
_entity.pdbx_description
1 polymer ?
#
loop_
_entity_poly.entity_id
_entity_poly.type
_entity_poly.pdbx_seq_one_letter_code
_entity_poly.pdbx_strand_id
1 'polypeptide(L)'
;MKKARISVKLVSEAGVGTIACGVAKAGATVVLISGYDGGTGAAGQSSIHHAGLPWELGLAQAHKDLIDNDLRSRVILETDGKLMSGKDVAIAALLGAEEYGFATAPLVVMGCRMMRVCNLDTCPFGVATQNQELRKRFKGKPEYVMNFMHFIARELREIMAELGMHTLDEMIGRQDFIKDQKRIETKTGNCWSLKKS
;
A
#
# COMPACT_ATOMS: atom_id res chain seq x y z
N MET A 1 -29.48 1.58 -11.23
CA MET A 1 -28.47 1.02 -10.31
C MET A 1 -27.08 1.45 -10.77
N LYS A 2 -26.24 2.06 -9.92
CA LYS A 2 -24.84 2.29 -10.26
C LYS A 2 -24.17 0.92 -10.42
N LYS A 3 -23.44 0.70 -11.52
CA LYS A 3 -22.65 -0.53 -11.69
C LYS A 3 -21.63 -0.61 -10.56
N ALA A 4 -21.45 -1.79 -9.96
CA ALA A 4 -20.41 -2.04 -9.00
C ALA A 4 -19.03 -1.89 -9.66
N ARG A 5 -18.04 -1.38 -8.90
CA ARG A 5 -16.63 -1.37 -9.34
C ARG A 5 -16.08 -2.79 -9.27
N ILE A 6 -15.33 -3.18 -10.29
CA ILE A 6 -14.62 -4.47 -10.33
C ILE A 6 -13.17 -4.18 -9.96
N SER A 7 -12.76 -4.61 -8.77
CA SER A 7 -11.39 -4.51 -8.31
C SER A 7 -10.71 -5.87 -8.40
N VAL A 8 -9.53 -5.91 -9.01
CA VAL A 8 -8.71 -7.12 -9.14
C VAL A 8 -7.38 -6.90 -8.44
N LYS A 9 -7.06 -7.77 -7.48
CA LYS A 9 -5.81 -7.73 -6.72
C LYS A 9 -4.75 -8.59 -7.39
N LEU A 10 -3.59 -8.00 -7.64
CA LEU A 10 -2.41 -8.63 -8.20
C LEU A 10 -1.25 -8.49 -7.22
N VAL A 11 -0.41 -9.52 -7.13
CA VAL A 11 0.82 -9.43 -6.35
C VAL A 11 1.91 -8.75 -7.17
N SER A 12 2.73 -7.93 -6.52
CA SER A 12 3.92 -7.32 -7.12
C SER A 12 4.94 -8.41 -7.46
N GLU A 13 5.05 -8.74 -8.74
CA GLU A 13 5.98 -9.72 -9.30
C GLU A 13 6.50 -9.23 -10.66
N ALA A 14 7.55 -9.85 -11.16
CA ALA A 14 8.03 -9.57 -12.51
C ALA A 14 6.93 -9.88 -13.55
N GLY A 15 6.63 -8.90 -14.41
CA GLY A 15 5.57 -9.04 -15.43
C GLY A 15 4.16 -8.65 -14.94
N VAL A 16 4.00 -8.17 -13.71
CA VAL A 16 2.69 -7.76 -13.19
C VAL A 16 2.01 -6.68 -14.03
N GLY A 17 2.79 -5.81 -14.68
CA GLY A 17 2.25 -4.80 -15.59
C GLY A 17 1.53 -5.38 -16.80
N THR A 18 2.07 -6.44 -17.40
CA THR A 18 1.39 -7.17 -18.49
C THR A 18 0.07 -7.78 -18.01
N ILE A 19 0.06 -8.35 -16.80
CA ILE A 19 -1.15 -8.90 -16.18
C ILE A 19 -2.16 -7.79 -15.91
N ALA A 20 -1.72 -6.63 -15.40
CA ALA A 20 -2.57 -5.46 -15.18
C ALA A 20 -3.24 -4.97 -16.48
N CYS A 21 -2.50 -4.95 -17.60
CA CYS A 21 -3.07 -4.65 -18.92
C CYS A 21 -4.13 -5.66 -19.35
N GLY A 22 -3.89 -6.96 -19.13
CA GLY A 22 -4.87 -8.01 -19.41
C GLY A 22 -6.14 -7.86 -18.58
N VAL A 23 -6.01 -7.60 -17.31
CA VAL A 23 -7.12 -7.38 -16.37
C VAL A 23 -7.92 -6.12 -16.73
N ALA A 24 -7.25 -5.03 -17.11
CA ALA A 24 -7.89 -3.81 -17.59
C ALA A 24 -8.71 -4.04 -18.88
N LYS A 25 -8.16 -4.80 -19.84
CA LYS A 25 -8.85 -5.19 -21.06
C LYS A 25 -10.06 -6.10 -20.78
N ALA A 26 -10.00 -6.92 -19.73
CA ALA A 26 -11.10 -7.78 -19.29
C ALA A 26 -12.24 -7.01 -18.57
N GLY A 27 -12.07 -5.70 -18.32
CA GLY A 27 -13.12 -4.83 -17.77
C GLY A 27 -13.00 -4.54 -16.27
N ALA A 28 -11.87 -4.78 -15.65
CA ALA A 28 -11.61 -4.27 -14.31
C ALA A 28 -11.60 -2.74 -14.32
N THR A 29 -12.13 -2.14 -13.26
CA THR A 29 -12.13 -0.69 -13.04
C THR A 29 -11.10 -0.24 -12.02
N VAL A 30 -10.64 -1.17 -11.19
CA VAL A 30 -9.56 -0.97 -10.22
C VAL A 30 -8.57 -2.13 -10.33
N VAL A 31 -7.30 -1.80 -10.33
CA VAL A 31 -6.21 -2.78 -10.25
C VAL A 31 -5.41 -2.48 -8.98
N LEU A 32 -5.50 -3.38 -8.01
CA LEU A 32 -4.75 -3.29 -6.75
C LEU A 32 -3.43 -4.05 -6.89
N ILE A 33 -2.32 -3.34 -6.79
CA ILE A 33 -0.98 -3.93 -6.74
C ILE A 33 -0.58 -4.09 -5.27
N SER A 34 -0.42 -5.34 -4.85
CA SER A 34 -0.06 -5.70 -3.48
C SER A 34 1.42 -6.06 -3.37
N GLY A 35 2.14 -5.44 -2.45
CA GLY A 35 3.51 -5.85 -2.13
C GLY A 35 3.57 -7.19 -1.38
N TYR A 36 4.79 -7.73 -1.20
CA TYR A 36 5.03 -8.98 -0.46
C TYR A 36 4.48 -8.95 0.99
N ASP A 37 4.40 -7.79 1.60
CA ASP A 37 3.81 -7.58 2.94
C ASP A 37 2.27 -7.40 2.89
N GLY A 38 1.66 -7.40 1.71
CA GLY A 38 0.21 -7.35 1.55
C GLY A 38 -0.46 -8.69 1.85
N GLY A 39 -1.78 -8.70 1.84
CA GLY A 39 -2.57 -9.90 2.07
C GLY A 39 -3.10 -10.00 3.50
N THR A 40 -2.98 -11.17 4.13
CA THR A 40 -3.54 -11.42 5.45
C THR A 40 -2.54 -11.25 6.59
N GLY A 41 -2.98 -10.71 7.74
CA GLY A 41 -2.18 -10.68 8.97
C GLY A 41 -1.82 -12.06 9.52
N ALA A 42 -2.50 -13.12 9.06
CA ALA A 42 -2.24 -14.52 9.40
C ALA A 42 -1.23 -15.21 8.48
N ALA A 43 -0.70 -14.52 7.47
CA ALA A 43 0.30 -15.09 6.57
C ALA A 43 1.54 -15.58 7.33
N GLY A 44 2.01 -16.77 6.99
CA GLY A 44 3.24 -17.33 7.55
C GLY A 44 4.48 -16.54 7.12
N GLN A 45 5.54 -16.65 7.89
CA GLN A 45 6.82 -15.96 7.62
C GLN A 45 7.37 -16.29 6.23
N SER A 46 7.24 -17.54 5.78
CA SER A 46 7.69 -17.97 4.46
C SER A 46 6.99 -17.21 3.33
N SER A 47 5.67 -17.01 3.43
CA SER A 47 4.91 -16.26 2.43
C SER A 47 5.36 -14.79 2.34
N ILE A 48 5.62 -14.17 3.50
CA ILE A 48 6.05 -12.76 3.56
C ILE A 48 7.45 -12.56 2.97
N HIS A 49 8.35 -13.54 3.16
CA HIS A 49 9.73 -13.39 2.73
C HIS A 49 10.01 -13.89 1.31
N HIS A 50 9.14 -14.73 0.76
CA HIS A 50 9.41 -15.44 -0.48
C HIS A 50 8.33 -15.32 -1.57
N ALA A 51 7.21 -14.65 -1.31
CA ALA A 51 6.14 -14.45 -2.27
C ALA A 51 5.95 -12.96 -2.56
N GLY A 52 6.32 -12.53 -3.74
CA GLY A 52 6.16 -11.15 -4.19
C GLY A 52 7.40 -10.26 -4.00
N LEU A 53 7.32 -9.10 -4.62
CA LEU A 53 8.30 -8.00 -4.57
C LEU A 53 7.74 -6.84 -3.73
N PRO A 54 8.57 -5.85 -3.37
CA PRO A 54 8.06 -4.58 -2.84
C PRO A 54 6.98 -3.98 -3.75
N TRP A 55 5.94 -3.39 -3.14
CA TRP A 55 4.82 -2.79 -3.89
C TRP A 55 5.27 -1.69 -4.86
N GLU A 56 6.33 -0.98 -4.53
CA GLU A 56 6.90 0.11 -5.33
C GLU A 56 7.30 -0.35 -6.72
N LEU A 57 7.92 -1.53 -6.81
CA LEU A 57 8.37 -2.10 -8.09
C LEU A 57 7.20 -2.51 -8.97
N GLY A 58 6.26 -3.25 -8.40
CA GLY A 58 5.08 -3.70 -9.14
C GLY A 58 4.16 -2.56 -9.55
N LEU A 59 3.97 -1.56 -8.68
CA LEU A 59 3.18 -0.38 -8.97
C LEU A 59 3.80 0.43 -10.13
N ALA A 60 5.10 0.71 -10.06
CA ALA A 60 5.81 1.43 -11.11
C ALA A 60 5.73 0.71 -12.46
N GLN A 61 5.90 -0.62 -12.46
CA GLN A 61 5.77 -1.43 -13.67
C GLN A 61 4.33 -1.40 -14.21
N ALA A 62 3.34 -1.61 -13.35
CA ALA A 62 1.93 -1.60 -13.76
C ALA A 62 1.51 -0.24 -14.33
N HIS A 63 1.91 0.86 -13.68
CA HIS A 63 1.66 2.21 -14.15
C HIS A 63 2.25 2.44 -15.55
N LYS A 64 3.52 2.10 -15.72
CA LYS A 64 4.22 2.24 -17.00
C LYS A 64 3.57 1.40 -18.10
N ASP A 65 3.35 0.11 -17.87
CA ASP A 65 2.81 -0.80 -18.88
C ASP A 65 1.37 -0.41 -19.28
N LEU A 66 0.57 0.09 -18.34
CA LEU A 66 -0.77 0.63 -18.63
C LEU A 66 -0.71 1.89 -19.50
N ILE A 67 0.28 2.76 -19.30
CA ILE A 67 0.51 3.95 -20.17
C ILE A 67 0.93 3.50 -21.56
N ASP A 68 1.94 2.64 -21.66
CA ASP A 68 2.50 2.16 -22.92
C ASP A 68 1.46 1.43 -23.79
N ASN A 69 0.36 0.94 -23.19
CA ASN A 69 -0.74 0.25 -23.85
C ASN A 69 -2.03 1.07 -23.97
N ASP A 70 -2.03 2.36 -23.68
CA ASP A 70 -3.20 3.27 -23.69
C ASP A 70 -4.37 2.77 -22.81
N LEU A 71 -4.06 2.14 -21.69
CA LEU A 71 -5.04 1.58 -20.75
C LEU A 71 -5.11 2.31 -19.43
N ARG A 72 -4.13 3.17 -19.14
CA ARG A 72 -4.01 3.83 -17.82
C ARG A 72 -5.27 4.62 -17.42
N SER A 73 -5.90 5.30 -18.37
CA SER A 73 -7.12 6.09 -18.13
C SER A 73 -8.38 5.25 -17.90
N ARG A 74 -8.32 3.94 -18.09
CA ARG A 74 -9.48 3.03 -17.94
C ARG A 74 -9.60 2.44 -16.54
N VAL A 75 -8.53 2.48 -15.75
CA VAL A 75 -8.45 1.84 -14.44
C VAL A 75 -7.90 2.81 -13.41
N ILE A 76 -8.36 2.65 -12.18
CA ILE A 76 -7.76 3.24 -11.00
C ILE A 76 -6.69 2.29 -10.50
N LEU A 77 -5.48 2.80 -10.22
CA LEU A 77 -4.44 2.03 -9.57
C LEU A 77 -4.52 2.20 -8.06
N GLU A 78 -4.63 1.08 -7.37
CA GLU A 78 -4.59 0.99 -5.92
C GLU A 78 -3.32 0.24 -5.50
N THR A 79 -2.76 0.55 -4.35
CA THR A 79 -1.64 -0.21 -3.78
C THR A 79 -1.82 -0.48 -2.29
N ASP A 80 -1.36 -1.64 -1.85
CA ASP A 80 -1.20 -2.02 -0.46
C ASP A 80 0.15 -2.73 -0.24
N GLY A 81 0.43 -3.11 0.99
CA GLY A 81 1.66 -3.79 1.33
C GLY A 81 2.47 -3.00 2.36
N LYS A 82 1.82 -2.68 3.49
CA LYS A 82 2.45 -2.03 4.65
C LYS A 82 2.73 -0.54 4.47
N LEU A 83 1.79 0.18 3.87
CA LEU A 83 1.80 1.64 3.95
C LEU A 83 1.60 2.07 5.41
N MET A 84 2.51 2.87 5.97
CA MET A 84 2.55 3.21 7.39
C MET A 84 2.61 4.71 7.66
N SER A 85 2.95 5.53 6.65
CA SER A 85 3.23 6.96 6.78
C SER A 85 2.68 7.77 5.61
N GLY A 86 2.62 9.09 5.76
CA GLY A 86 2.31 10.01 4.67
C GLY A 86 3.37 9.99 3.56
N LYS A 87 4.62 9.70 3.92
CA LYS A 87 5.70 9.50 2.94
C LYS A 87 5.45 8.29 2.04
N ASP A 88 4.95 7.16 2.59
CA ASP A 88 4.63 5.99 1.78
C ASP A 88 3.51 6.33 0.78
N VAL A 89 2.50 7.08 1.22
CA VAL A 89 1.41 7.56 0.34
C VAL A 89 1.96 8.48 -0.75
N ALA A 90 2.85 9.43 -0.40
CA ALA A 90 3.47 10.31 -1.37
C ALA A 90 4.27 9.54 -2.44
N ILE A 91 5.08 8.56 -2.03
CA ILE A 91 5.82 7.70 -2.95
C ILE A 91 4.85 6.90 -3.83
N ALA A 92 3.80 6.34 -3.26
CA ALA A 92 2.79 5.58 -4.00
C ALA A 92 2.09 6.46 -5.06
N ALA A 93 1.71 7.69 -4.71
CA ALA A 93 1.15 8.64 -5.66
C ALA A 93 2.12 8.95 -6.80
N LEU A 94 3.37 9.29 -6.48
CA LEU A 94 4.41 9.58 -7.48
C LEU A 94 4.68 8.37 -8.40
N LEU A 95 4.48 7.15 -7.93
CA LEU A 95 4.58 5.92 -8.72
C LEU A 95 3.30 5.57 -9.48
N GLY A 96 2.22 6.33 -9.29
CA GLY A 96 0.99 6.22 -10.07
C GLY A 96 -0.24 5.67 -9.34
N ALA A 97 -0.20 5.47 -8.02
CA ALA A 97 -1.38 5.06 -7.27
C ALA A 97 -2.35 6.22 -7.03
N GLU A 98 -3.63 5.92 -7.09
CA GLU A 98 -4.76 6.82 -6.82
C GLU A 98 -5.51 6.43 -5.54
N GLU A 99 -5.43 5.14 -5.15
CA GLU A 99 -6.05 4.60 -3.94
C GLU A 99 -5.00 3.84 -3.11
N TYR A 100 -5.19 3.84 -1.79
CA TYR A 100 -4.18 3.35 -0.84
C TYR A 100 -4.80 2.44 0.20
N GLY A 101 -4.27 1.22 0.33
CA GLY A 101 -4.75 0.22 1.29
C GLY A 101 -3.92 0.20 2.57
N PHE A 102 -4.58 0.34 3.72
CA PHE A 102 -3.96 0.27 5.05
C PHE A 102 -4.51 -0.90 5.85
N ALA A 103 -3.64 -1.79 6.30
CA ALA A 103 -4.03 -2.89 7.18
C ALA A 103 -3.17 -2.94 8.45
N THR A 104 -1.85 -3.06 8.32
CA THR A 104 -0.93 -3.17 9.45
C THR A 104 -0.97 -1.93 10.34
N ALA A 105 -0.97 -0.73 9.76
CA ALA A 105 -0.97 0.53 10.50
C ALA A 105 -2.17 0.65 11.44
N PRO A 106 -3.44 0.55 10.99
CA PRO A 106 -4.60 0.56 11.87
C PRO A 106 -4.57 -0.55 12.93
N LEU A 107 -4.10 -1.76 12.58
CA LEU A 107 -4.00 -2.86 13.54
C LEU A 107 -3.01 -2.54 14.68
N VAL A 108 -1.83 -2.00 14.36
CA VAL A 108 -0.82 -1.61 15.35
C VAL A 108 -1.35 -0.49 16.24
N VAL A 109 -1.99 0.50 15.67
CA VAL A 109 -2.62 1.62 16.41
C VAL A 109 -3.69 1.12 17.38
N MET A 110 -4.40 0.03 17.03
CA MET A 110 -5.38 -0.61 17.89
C MET A 110 -4.78 -1.59 18.91
N GLY A 111 -3.46 -1.68 18.98
CA GLY A 111 -2.75 -2.48 19.99
C GLY A 111 -2.27 -3.85 19.51
N CYS A 112 -2.29 -4.12 18.21
CA CYS A 112 -1.71 -5.34 17.64
C CYS A 112 -0.18 -5.33 17.84
N ARG A 113 0.36 -6.42 18.36
CA ARG A 113 1.80 -6.63 18.56
C ARG A 113 2.45 -7.52 17.51
N MET A 114 1.76 -7.76 16.40
CA MET A 114 2.26 -8.54 15.26
C MET A 114 2.73 -9.96 15.62
N MET A 115 2.05 -10.62 16.57
CA MET A 115 2.36 -12.00 17.02
C MET A 115 2.08 -13.06 15.95
N ARG A 116 1.33 -12.69 14.90
CA ARG A 116 0.97 -13.57 13.77
C ARG A 116 0.28 -14.89 14.16
N VAL A 117 -0.52 -14.84 15.22
CA VAL A 117 -1.36 -15.95 15.69
C VAL A 117 -2.84 -15.74 15.35
N CYS A 118 -3.11 -14.88 14.37
CA CYS A 118 -4.47 -14.46 14.01
C CYS A 118 -5.34 -15.62 13.51
N ASN A 119 -4.74 -16.63 12.88
CA ASN A 119 -5.41 -17.82 12.38
C ASN A 119 -5.72 -18.87 13.46
N LEU A 120 -5.19 -18.70 14.68
CA LEU A 120 -5.30 -19.69 15.76
C LEU A 120 -6.38 -19.34 16.78
N ASP A 121 -7.07 -18.20 16.62
CA ASP A 121 -8.04 -17.65 17.60
C ASP A 121 -7.45 -17.40 19.02
N THR A 122 -6.12 -17.30 19.11
CA THR A 122 -5.37 -17.20 20.37
C THR A 122 -4.72 -15.84 20.59
N CYS A 123 -5.19 -14.78 19.89
CA CYS A 123 -4.60 -13.46 19.99
C CYS A 123 -4.59 -12.94 21.44
N PRO A 124 -3.43 -12.81 22.10
CA PRO A 124 -3.36 -12.45 23.51
C PRO A 124 -3.76 -11.02 23.81
N PHE A 125 -3.86 -10.16 22.77
CA PHE A 125 -4.25 -8.76 22.85
C PHE A 125 -5.72 -8.50 22.50
N GLY A 126 -6.47 -9.56 22.16
CA GLY A 126 -7.89 -9.46 21.86
C GLY A 126 -8.24 -8.80 20.51
N VAL A 127 -7.25 -8.51 19.66
CA VAL A 127 -7.49 -7.83 18.37
C VAL A 127 -8.12 -8.77 17.34
N ALA A 128 -7.60 -9.99 17.23
CA ALA A 128 -8.02 -10.98 16.24
C ALA A 128 -8.37 -12.32 16.92
N THR A 129 -9.48 -12.34 17.64
CA THR A 129 -9.98 -13.54 18.33
C THR A 129 -11.49 -13.44 18.58
N GLN A 130 -12.18 -14.58 18.57
CA GLN A 130 -13.56 -14.70 18.99
C GLN A 130 -13.67 -15.23 20.44
N ASN A 131 -12.56 -15.64 21.06
CA ASN A 131 -12.53 -16.07 22.45
C ASN A 131 -12.94 -14.92 23.39
N GLN A 132 -14.00 -15.11 24.17
CA GLN A 132 -14.60 -14.07 25.01
C GLN A 132 -13.64 -13.53 26.06
N GLU A 133 -12.80 -14.38 26.66
CA GLU A 133 -11.83 -13.94 27.68
C GLU A 133 -10.67 -13.12 27.07
N LEU A 134 -10.20 -13.52 25.89
CA LEU A 134 -9.16 -12.77 25.19
C LEU A 134 -9.69 -11.43 24.67
N ARG A 135 -10.93 -11.37 24.18
CA ARG A 135 -11.58 -10.13 23.74
C ARG A 135 -11.65 -9.05 24.81
N LYS A 136 -11.80 -9.44 26.08
CA LYS A 136 -11.78 -8.48 27.22
C LYS A 136 -10.46 -7.70 27.33
N ARG A 137 -9.38 -8.22 26.74
CA ARG A 137 -8.06 -7.57 26.75
C ARG A 137 -7.91 -6.48 25.68
N PHE A 138 -8.84 -6.42 24.72
CA PHE A 138 -8.81 -5.43 23.66
C PHE A 138 -9.01 -4.02 24.22
N LYS A 139 -8.04 -3.14 23.95
CA LYS A 139 -8.02 -1.74 24.43
C LYS A 139 -8.08 -0.71 23.30
N GLY A 140 -8.22 -1.16 22.06
CA GLY A 140 -8.31 -0.28 20.90
C GLY A 140 -9.58 0.57 20.93
N LYS A 141 -9.48 1.78 20.43
CA LYS A 141 -10.60 2.72 20.28
C LYS A 141 -10.63 3.26 18.85
N PRO A 142 -11.82 3.51 18.26
CA PRO A 142 -11.94 4.07 16.92
C PRO A 142 -11.16 5.38 16.76
N GLU A 143 -11.14 6.21 17.79
CA GLU A 143 -10.47 7.52 17.78
C GLU A 143 -8.96 7.40 17.53
N TYR A 144 -8.34 6.30 17.94
CA TYR A 144 -6.92 6.07 17.68
C TYR A 144 -6.63 5.94 16.20
N VAL A 145 -7.47 5.19 15.47
CA VAL A 145 -7.36 5.03 14.03
C VAL A 145 -7.68 6.35 13.33
N MET A 146 -8.75 7.04 13.74
CA MET A 146 -9.10 8.34 13.18
C MET A 146 -7.94 9.34 13.29
N ASN A 147 -7.37 9.49 14.49
CA ASN A 147 -6.25 10.39 14.73
C ASN A 147 -5.02 9.99 13.91
N PHE A 148 -4.73 8.69 13.82
CA PHE A 148 -3.60 8.20 13.05
C PHE A 148 -3.75 8.53 11.56
N MET A 149 -4.94 8.33 10.99
CA MET A 149 -5.20 8.69 9.59
C MET A 149 -5.12 10.20 9.35
N HIS A 150 -5.55 11.03 10.33
CA HIS A 150 -5.32 12.47 10.28
C HIS A 150 -3.82 12.83 10.27
N PHE A 151 -3.00 12.12 11.04
CA PHE A 151 -1.54 12.35 11.04
C PHE A 151 -0.90 11.97 9.70
N ILE A 152 -1.31 10.84 9.10
CA ILE A 152 -0.86 10.46 7.74
C ILE A 152 -1.24 11.56 6.73
N ALA A 153 -2.48 12.04 6.77
CA ALA A 153 -2.94 13.07 5.86
C ALA A 153 -2.21 14.41 6.07
N ARG A 154 -1.85 14.73 7.31
CA ARG A 154 -1.07 15.93 7.63
C ARG A 154 0.36 15.82 7.10
N GLU A 155 1.04 14.71 7.37
CA GLU A 155 2.39 14.44 6.87
C GLU A 155 2.42 14.50 5.33
N LEU A 156 1.43 13.89 4.68
CA LEU A 156 1.30 13.95 3.21
C LEU A 156 1.18 15.39 2.71
N ARG A 157 0.36 16.24 3.35
CA ARG A 157 0.22 17.66 3.01
C ARG A 157 1.52 18.44 3.17
N GLU A 158 2.28 18.15 4.23
CA GLU A 158 3.57 18.77 4.47
C GLU A 158 4.56 18.41 3.34
N ILE A 159 4.60 17.14 2.94
CA ILE A 159 5.40 16.67 1.80
C ILE A 159 4.95 17.31 0.48
N MET A 160 3.64 17.38 0.23
CA MET A 160 3.09 18.03 -0.96
C MET A 160 3.50 19.51 -1.03
N ALA A 161 3.44 20.22 0.09
CA ALA A 161 3.85 21.62 0.17
C ALA A 161 5.35 21.78 -0.11
N GLU A 162 6.21 20.89 0.41
CA GLU A 162 7.65 20.89 0.11
C GLU A 162 7.95 20.63 -1.38
N LEU A 163 7.09 19.87 -2.06
CA LEU A 163 7.20 19.58 -3.50
C LEU A 163 6.51 20.64 -4.39
N GLY A 164 5.84 21.63 -3.80
CA GLY A 164 5.09 22.65 -4.54
C GLY A 164 3.81 22.14 -5.19
N MET A 165 3.20 21.06 -4.68
CA MET A 165 1.99 20.44 -5.20
C MET A 165 0.76 20.80 -4.35
N HIS A 166 -0.34 21.16 -4.99
CA HIS A 166 -1.57 21.60 -4.31
C HIS A 166 -2.61 20.48 -4.18
N THR A 167 -2.61 19.51 -5.10
CA THR A 167 -3.55 18.39 -5.10
C THR A 167 -2.81 17.07 -5.23
N LEU A 168 -3.45 16.00 -4.76
CA LEU A 168 -2.88 14.66 -4.90
C LEU A 168 -2.80 14.25 -6.39
N ASP A 169 -3.76 14.70 -7.20
CA ASP A 169 -3.79 14.42 -8.64
C ASP A 169 -2.53 14.97 -9.36
N GLU A 170 -1.97 16.08 -8.88
CA GLU A 170 -0.71 16.65 -9.41
C GLU A 170 0.50 15.73 -9.12
N MET A 171 0.41 14.86 -8.13
CA MET A 171 1.48 13.93 -7.78
C MET A 171 1.45 12.63 -8.60
N ILE A 172 0.25 12.22 -9.07
CA ILE A 172 0.06 10.89 -9.66
C ILE A 172 0.96 10.70 -10.88
N GLY A 173 1.87 9.73 -10.77
CA GLY A 173 2.79 9.35 -11.84
C GLY A 173 3.98 10.28 -12.04
N ARG A 174 4.18 11.28 -11.18
CA ARG A 174 5.30 12.24 -11.26
C ARG A 174 6.62 11.64 -10.73
N GLN A 175 7.06 10.56 -11.37
CA GLN A 175 8.29 9.83 -11.01
C GLN A 175 9.56 10.72 -11.09
N ASP A 176 9.52 11.83 -11.81
CA ASP A 176 10.59 12.81 -11.90
C ASP A 176 10.95 13.45 -10.55
N PHE A 177 10.05 13.41 -9.57
CA PHE A 177 10.29 13.84 -8.18
C PHE A 177 10.97 12.78 -7.30
N ILE A 178 11.11 11.55 -7.78
CA ILE A 178 11.81 10.48 -7.07
C ILE A 178 13.28 10.49 -7.51
N LYS A 179 14.21 10.67 -6.54
CA LYS A 179 15.64 10.47 -6.77
C LYS A 179 16.02 9.05 -6.41
N ASP A 180 16.73 8.40 -7.32
CA ASP A 180 17.52 7.23 -6.98
C ASP A 180 18.71 7.71 -6.13
N GLN A 181 18.72 7.33 -4.84
CA GLN A 181 19.93 7.55 -4.03
C GLN A 181 21.01 6.64 -4.59
N LYS A 182 22.15 7.22 -5.00
CA LYS A 182 23.36 6.46 -5.33
C LYS A 182 23.52 5.35 -4.31
N ARG A 183 23.56 4.11 -4.80
CA ARG A 183 23.72 2.88 -4.07
C ARG A 183 24.66 3.10 -2.87
N ILE A 184 24.08 3.28 -1.69
CA ILE A 184 24.80 3.00 -0.47
C ILE A 184 24.81 1.48 -0.44
N GLU A 185 25.98 0.87 -0.57
CA GLU A 185 26.17 -0.57 -0.45
C GLU A 185 25.87 -1.01 0.99
N THR A 186 24.62 -0.96 1.36
CA THR A 186 24.13 -1.58 2.59
C THR A 186 23.48 -2.90 2.20
N LYS A 187 23.75 -3.94 2.97
CA LYS A 187 23.22 -5.31 2.79
C LYS A 187 21.68 -5.41 2.83
N THR A 188 20.95 -4.30 2.81
CA THR A 188 19.51 -4.20 3.03
C THR A 188 18.80 -3.29 2.01
N GLY A 189 18.86 -3.63 0.71
CA GLY A 189 17.94 -3.09 -0.28
C GLY A 189 18.02 -1.58 -0.62
N ASN A 190 17.45 -1.19 -1.74
CA ASN A 190 17.41 0.18 -2.23
C ASN A 190 16.46 1.05 -1.38
N CYS A 191 16.91 2.21 -0.93
CA CYS A 191 16.08 3.20 -0.25
C CYS A 191 15.75 4.34 -1.22
N TRP A 192 14.46 4.61 -1.42
CA TRP A 192 13.97 5.75 -2.20
C TRP A 192 13.95 7.02 -1.37
N SER A 193 14.37 8.14 -1.93
CA SER A 193 14.22 9.46 -1.32
C SER A 193 13.52 10.43 -2.25
N LEU A 194 12.80 11.41 -1.68
CA LEU A 194 12.15 12.47 -2.45
C LEU A 194 13.13 13.57 -2.79
N LYS A 195 13.03 14.13 -4.01
CA LYS A 195 13.76 15.35 -4.38
C LYS A 195 13.17 16.51 -3.58
N LYS A 196 14.00 17.27 -2.89
CA LYS A 196 13.64 18.62 -2.45
C LYS A 196 13.84 19.59 -3.64
N SER A 197 12.83 20.37 -3.91
CA SER A 197 12.86 21.48 -4.86
C SER A 197 13.81 22.58 -4.44
#